data_44f3961bdfe24b8500d2626b6680200a
#
_entry.id   44f3961bdfe24b8500d2626b6680200a
#
_cell.length_a   1.000
_cell.length_b   1.000
_cell.length_c   1.000
_cell.angle_alpha   90.00
_cell.angle_beta   90.00
_cell.angle_gamma   90.00
#
_symmetry.space_group_name_H-M   'P 1'
#
loop_
_entity.id
_entity.type
_entity.pdbx_description
1 polymer ?
#
loop_
_entity_poly.entity_id
_entity_poly.type
_entity_poly.pdbx_seq_one_letter_code
_entity_poly.pdbx_strand_id
1 'polypeptide(L)'
;QSEIASFVRKIDALTKGYEDKTQYYVDKLSEGIAKIAATFYPYDAIIRFSDFKTNEYETLIAGVLYEPHEENPMIGWRGASRYYDPKFADAFALECKAIARVRNEMGFSNVIPMVPVCRTPEEGKKVLALIRKSGIKNCKVYVMAEIPSNILLADEFLKIFDGMSIGSNDLTQMIMGLDRDSGIVSHIANEKNKAVKIMIAQVIKVCNDRKKYVGICGQAPSDYPEFALFLKKAGIQAISLNPDSVIKTIMTLGKKSVET
;
A
#
# COMPACT_ATOMS: atom_id res chain seq x y z
N GLN A 1 4.05 36.22 -1.24
CA GLN A 1 3.53 36.44 0.13
C GLN A 1 2.01 36.19 0.24
N SER A 2 1.19 36.55 -0.77
CA SER A 2 -0.26 36.34 -0.74
C SER A 2 -0.65 34.83 -0.77
N GLU A 3 0.10 34.00 -1.50
CA GLU A 3 -0.17 32.57 -1.65
C GLU A 3 0.13 31.80 -0.36
N ILE A 4 1.27 32.04 0.27
CA ILE A 4 1.62 31.46 1.58
C ILE A 4 0.57 31.81 2.63
N ALA A 5 0.12 33.06 2.68
CA ALA A 5 -0.95 33.48 3.59
C ALA A 5 -2.28 32.76 3.31
N SER A 6 -2.55 32.40 2.05
CA SER A 6 -3.71 31.59 1.69
C SER A 6 -3.59 30.17 2.23
N PHE A 7 -2.43 29.52 2.09
CA PHE A 7 -2.18 28.18 2.64
C PHE A 7 -2.32 28.17 4.16
N VAL A 8 -1.73 29.16 4.86
CA VAL A 8 -1.85 29.29 6.32
C VAL A 8 -3.31 29.37 6.74
N ARG A 9 -4.12 30.26 6.10
CA ARG A 9 -5.56 30.36 6.42
C ARG A 9 -6.33 29.03 6.20
N LYS A 10 -6.02 28.28 5.13
CA LYS A 10 -6.64 26.99 4.88
C LYS A 10 -6.28 25.97 5.96
N ILE A 11 -5.01 25.91 6.35
CA ILE A 11 -4.53 25.02 7.40
C ILE A 11 -5.19 25.40 8.74
N ASP A 12 -5.22 26.68 9.09
CA ASP A 12 -5.85 27.17 10.32
C ASP A 12 -7.34 26.83 10.39
N ALA A 13 -8.05 26.95 9.26
CA ALA A 13 -9.45 26.60 9.20
C ALA A 13 -9.69 25.10 9.41
N LEU A 14 -8.87 24.24 8.79
CA LEU A 14 -8.96 22.77 8.92
C LEU A 14 -8.59 22.31 10.33
N THR A 15 -7.61 22.94 10.96
CA THR A 15 -7.08 22.55 12.27
C THR A 15 -7.66 23.36 13.42
N LYS A 16 -8.80 24.04 13.18
CA LYS A 16 -9.47 24.86 14.20
C LYS A 16 -9.75 24.05 15.46
N GLY A 17 -9.31 24.54 16.60
CA GLY A 17 -9.46 23.89 17.91
C GLY A 17 -8.29 22.99 18.31
N TYR A 18 -7.26 22.87 17.46
CA TYR A 18 -6.03 22.16 17.79
C TYR A 18 -4.90 23.18 18.08
N GLU A 19 -4.28 23.07 19.23
CA GLU A 19 -3.05 23.84 19.56
C GLU A 19 -1.88 23.31 18.72
N ASP A 20 -1.72 21.97 18.67
CA ASP A 20 -0.78 21.29 17.78
C ASP A 20 -1.50 20.84 16.50
N LYS A 21 -1.22 21.48 15.38
CA LYS A 21 -1.81 21.16 14.09
C LYS A 21 -1.43 19.78 13.57
N THR A 22 -0.28 19.25 13.99
CA THR A 22 0.14 17.88 13.62
C THR A 22 -0.74 16.84 14.31
N GLN A 23 -1.24 17.14 15.50
CA GLN A 23 -2.17 16.25 16.21
C GLN A 23 -3.51 16.08 15.47
N TYR A 24 -3.99 17.14 14.78
CA TYR A 24 -5.16 17.01 13.88
C TYR A 24 -4.96 15.90 12.86
N TYR A 25 -3.79 15.87 12.20
CA TYR A 25 -3.48 14.84 11.21
C TYR A 25 -3.50 13.44 11.84
N VAL A 26 -2.82 13.28 12.98
CA VAL A 26 -2.76 12.00 13.70
C VAL A 26 -4.15 11.54 14.11
N ASP A 27 -5.00 12.43 14.62
CA ASP A 27 -6.35 12.10 15.07
C ASP A 27 -7.24 11.67 13.90
N LYS A 28 -7.22 12.43 12.79
CA LYS A 28 -8.04 12.11 11.62
C LYS A 28 -7.61 10.82 10.95
N LEU A 29 -6.31 10.59 10.83
CA LEU A 29 -5.80 9.33 10.28
C LEU A 29 -6.12 8.16 11.21
N SER A 30 -5.93 8.30 12.53
CA SER A 30 -6.29 7.28 13.51
C SER A 30 -7.78 6.93 13.46
N GLU A 31 -8.66 7.93 13.36
CA GLU A 31 -10.11 7.72 13.23
C GLU A 31 -10.45 6.89 11.99
N GLY A 32 -9.86 7.23 10.83
CA GLY A 32 -10.06 6.48 9.60
C GLY A 32 -9.58 5.03 9.68
N ILE A 33 -8.38 4.82 10.21
CA ILE A 33 -7.80 3.49 10.41
C ILE A 33 -8.65 2.67 11.39
N ALA A 34 -9.06 3.26 12.51
CA ALA A 34 -9.85 2.58 13.53
C ALA A 34 -11.21 2.10 12.99
N LYS A 35 -11.87 2.87 12.14
CA LYS A 35 -13.14 2.48 11.48
C LYS A 35 -12.95 1.21 10.63
N ILE A 36 -11.88 1.16 9.84
CA ILE A 36 -11.55 -0.03 9.04
C ILE A 36 -11.22 -1.21 9.96
N ALA A 37 -10.36 -0.99 10.95
CA ALA A 37 -9.94 -2.03 11.88
C ALA A 37 -11.11 -2.63 12.67
N ALA A 38 -12.03 -1.81 13.15
CA ALA A 38 -13.24 -2.23 13.86
C ALA A 38 -14.17 -3.06 12.97
N THR A 39 -14.31 -2.67 11.70
CA THR A 39 -15.18 -3.38 10.74
C THR A 39 -14.71 -4.80 10.48
N PHE A 40 -13.40 -5.01 10.44
CA PHE A 40 -12.80 -6.32 10.15
C PHE A 40 -12.41 -7.13 11.38
N TYR A 41 -12.52 -6.56 12.58
CA TYR A 41 -12.13 -7.26 13.81
C TYR A 41 -12.92 -8.58 13.97
N PRO A 42 -12.26 -9.73 14.32
CA PRO A 42 -10.85 -9.90 14.71
C PRO A 42 -9.89 -10.18 13.55
N TYR A 43 -10.34 -10.10 12.30
CA TYR A 43 -9.52 -10.38 11.12
C TYR A 43 -8.56 -9.23 10.82
N ASP A 44 -7.45 -9.56 10.17
CA ASP A 44 -6.40 -8.59 9.81
C ASP A 44 -6.95 -7.46 8.92
N ALA A 45 -6.66 -6.23 9.29
CA ALA A 45 -6.91 -5.02 8.51
C ALA A 45 -5.57 -4.45 8.03
N ILE A 46 -5.28 -4.58 6.74
CA ILE A 46 -4.01 -4.14 6.15
C ILE A 46 -4.13 -2.66 5.80
N ILE A 47 -3.26 -1.84 6.37
CA ILE A 47 -3.21 -0.38 6.16
C ILE A 47 -1.92 -0.02 5.45
N ARG A 48 -2.03 0.46 4.21
CA ARG A 48 -0.89 0.92 3.43
C ARG A 48 -0.47 2.32 3.88
N PHE A 49 0.83 2.52 4.10
CA PHE A 49 1.39 3.86 4.24
C PHE A 49 1.17 4.68 2.97
N SER A 50 1.23 6.01 3.11
CA SER A 50 1.00 6.95 2.00
C SER A 50 1.93 6.68 0.82
N ASP A 51 1.35 6.65 -0.38
CA ASP A 51 2.04 6.31 -1.62
C ASP A 51 1.63 7.27 -2.75
N PHE A 52 1.66 8.57 -2.46
CA PHE A 52 1.48 9.57 -3.50
C PHE A 52 2.79 9.83 -4.24
N LYS A 53 2.67 10.09 -5.53
CA LYS A 53 3.76 10.59 -6.38
C LYS A 53 4.06 12.06 -6.06
N THR A 54 5.22 12.57 -6.46
CA THR A 54 5.58 13.99 -6.27
C THR A 54 4.55 14.95 -6.84
N ASN A 55 4.07 14.70 -8.06
CA ASN A 55 3.04 15.51 -8.70
C ASN A 55 1.66 15.43 -7.99
N GLU A 56 1.37 14.35 -7.28
CA GLU A 56 0.15 14.23 -6.48
C GLU A 56 0.30 14.97 -5.14
N TYR A 57 1.43 14.83 -4.45
CA TYR A 57 1.71 15.61 -3.24
C TYR A 57 1.75 17.12 -3.52
N GLU A 58 2.27 17.54 -4.68
CA GLU A 58 2.30 18.92 -5.12
C GLU A 58 0.90 19.57 -5.12
N THR A 59 -0.16 18.81 -5.41
CA THR A 59 -1.54 19.31 -5.41
C THR A 59 -2.15 19.50 -4.03
N LEU A 60 -1.54 18.96 -2.99
CA LEU A 60 -1.99 19.15 -1.61
C LEU A 60 -1.74 20.59 -1.14
N ILE A 61 -2.43 20.98 -0.03
CA ILE A 61 -2.27 22.33 0.53
C ILE A 61 -0.79 22.57 0.83
N ALA A 62 -0.21 23.58 0.20
CA ALA A 62 1.19 23.94 0.26
C ALA A 62 2.19 22.91 -0.30
N GLY A 63 1.73 21.82 -0.91
CA GLY A 63 2.60 20.78 -1.47
C GLY A 63 3.63 21.32 -2.46
N VAL A 64 3.24 22.26 -3.30
CA VAL A 64 4.10 22.96 -4.26
C VAL A 64 5.37 23.58 -3.64
N LEU A 65 5.37 23.84 -2.35
CA LEU A 65 6.53 24.43 -1.63
C LEU A 65 7.58 23.36 -1.24
N TYR A 66 7.21 22.09 -1.24
CA TYR A 66 8.02 21.00 -0.68
C TYR A 66 8.41 19.95 -1.70
N GLU A 67 7.58 19.75 -2.73
CA GLU A 67 7.80 18.70 -3.69
C GLU A 67 8.79 19.10 -4.80
N PRO A 68 9.77 18.24 -5.13
CA PRO A 68 10.63 18.46 -6.28
C PRO A 68 9.87 18.16 -7.57
N HIS A 69 10.21 18.87 -8.65
CA HIS A 69 9.78 18.48 -9.97
C HIS A 69 10.53 17.21 -10.44
N GLU A 70 9.79 16.21 -10.91
CA GLU A 70 10.36 14.98 -11.45
C GLU A 70 9.78 14.70 -12.85
N GLU A 71 10.64 14.31 -13.79
CA GLU A 71 10.23 13.92 -15.15
C GLU A 71 9.38 12.66 -15.16
N ASN A 72 9.62 11.72 -14.23
CA ASN A 72 8.93 10.45 -14.13
C ASN A 72 8.50 10.17 -12.68
N PRO A 73 7.49 10.88 -12.15
CA PRO A 73 7.07 10.75 -10.75
C PRO A 73 6.66 9.32 -10.36
N MET A 74 6.16 8.54 -11.33
CA MET A 74 5.73 7.16 -11.11
C MET A 74 6.87 6.25 -10.61
N ILE A 75 8.08 6.46 -11.10
CA ILE A 75 9.29 5.70 -10.74
C ILE A 75 10.29 6.53 -9.93
N GLY A 76 9.91 7.73 -9.53
CA GLY A 76 10.72 8.69 -8.81
C GLY A 76 10.73 8.51 -7.29
N TRP A 77 10.72 9.62 -6.58
CA TRP A 77 10.74 9.71 -5.10
C TRP A 77 9.38 9.36 -4.52
N ARG A 78 9.14 8.08 -4.29
CA ARG A 78 7.84 7.50 -3.95
C ARG A 78 7.99 6.34 -2.97
N GLY A 79 7.00 6.11 -2.12
CA GLY A 79 6.92 4.98 -1.20
C GLY A 79 8.09 4.93 -0.22
N ALA A 80 8.69 3.76 -0.02
CA ALA A 80 9.74 3.52 0.97
C ALA A 80 10.87 4.55 0.95
N SER A 81 11.28 5.02 -0.25
CA SER A 81 12.36 6.00 -0.39
C SER A 81 12.07 7.35 0.26
N ARG A 82 10.80 7.73 0.39
CA ARG A 82 10.40 8.96 1.10
C ARG A 82 10.54 8.83 2.60
N TYR A 83 10.21 7.68 3.18
CA TYR A 83 10.02 7.53 4.61
C TYR A 83 11.29 7.71 5.43
N TYR A 84 12.45 7.38 4.85
CA TYR A 84 13.75 7.60 5.49
C TYR A 84 14.49 8.84 4.98
N ASP A 85 13.92 9.58 4.01
CA ASP A 85 14.48 10.85 3.56
C ASP A 85 14.20 11.95 4.60
N PRO A 86 15.20 12.73 5.01
CA PRO A 86 15.03 13.82 5.98
C PRO A 86 13.92 14.82 5.64
N LYS A 87 13.63 15.01 4.35
CA LYS A 87 12.56 15.93 3.91
C LYS A 87 11.16 15.41 4.20
N PHE A 88 10.98 14.10 4.41
CA PHE A 88 9.68 13.46 4.61
C PHE A 88 9.58 12.67 5.93
N ALA A 89 10.68 12.43 6.60
CA ALA A 89 10.74 11.57 7.79
C ALA A 89 9.77 12.02 8.91
N ASP A 90 9.59 13.34 9.11
CA ASP A 90 8.66 13.86 10.10
C ASP A 90 7.20 13.57 9.74
N ALA A 91 6.82 13.68 8.46
CA ALA A 91 5.50 13.31 7.98
C ALA A 91 5.25 11.79 8.16
N PHE A 92 6.23 10.96 7.83
CA PHE A 92 6.15 9.52 8.05
C PHE A 92 6.02 9.16 9.54
N ALA A 93 6.70 9.89 10.42
CA ALA A 93 6.57 9.71 11.86
C ALA A 93 5.12 9.97 12.36
N LEU A 94 4.40 10.93 11.77
CA LEU A 94 2.98 11.17 12.09
C LEU A 94 2.08 10.01 11.65
N GLU A 95 2.32 9.40 10.48
CA GLU A 95 1.60 8.20 10.05
C GLU A 95 1.85 7.04 11.01
N CYS A 96 3.10 6.81 11.39
CA CYS A 96 3.45 5.79 12.38
C CYS A 96 2.79 6.06 13.73
N LYS A 97 2.75 7.32 14.20
CA LYS A 97 2.07 7.72 15.45
C LYS A 97 0.58 7.41 15.39
N ALA A 98 -0.07 7.65 14.25
CA ALA A 98 -1.48 7.31 14.07
C ALA A 98 -1.73 5.79 14.17
N ILE A 99 -0.92 4.98 13.52
CA ILE A 99 -1.02 3.51 13.59
C ILE A 99 -0.73 3.02 15.03
N ALA A 100 0.30 3.56 15.68
CA ALA A 100 0.63 3.22 17.06
C ALA A 100 -0.54 3.52 18.01
N ARG A 101 -1.19 4.66 17.85
CA ARG A 101 -2.38 5.05 18.62
C ARG A 101 -3.53 4.07 18.44
N VAL A 102 -3.86 3.72 17.19
CA VAL A 102 -4.93 2.76 16.91
C VAL A 102 -4.66 1.40 17.54
N ARG A 103 -3.43 0.92 17.44
CA ARG A 103 -3.06 -0.39 17.98
C ARG A 103 -2.92 -0.40 19.51
N ASN A 104 -2.19 0.59 20.06
CA ASN A 104 -1.76 0.55 21.44
C ASN A 104 -2.76 1.21 22.40
N GLU A 105 -3.47 2.26 21.96
CA GLU A 105 -4.40 3.03 22.78
C GLU A 105 -5.86 2.65 22.51
N MET A 106 -6.25 2.49 21.23
CA MET A 106 -7.62 2.10 20.87
C MET A 106 -7.83 0.58 20.89
N GLY A 107 -6.77 -0.24 21.02
CA GLY A 107 -6.85 -1.69 21.19
C GLY A 107 -7.03 -2.50 19.90
N PHE A 108 -6.97 -1.90 18.72
CA PHE A 108 -7.11 -2.61 17.45
C PHE A 108 -5.81 -3.29 17.02
N SER A 109 -5.46 -4.38 17.69
CA SER A 109 -4.24 -5.16 17.39
C SER A 109 -4.23 -5.82 16.00
N ASN A 110 -5.37 -5.88 15.33
CA ASN A 110 -5.56 -6.44 13.99
C ASN A 110 -5.09 -5.53 12.85
N VAL A 111 -4.67 -4.29 13.12
CA VAL A 111 -4.08 -3.40 12.11
C VAL A 111 -2.68 -3.88 11.73
N ILE A 112 -2.44 -4.11 10.44
CA ILE A 112 -1.14 -4.50 9.89
C ILE A 112 -0.66 -3.41 8.92
N PRO A 113 0.40 -2.67 9.24
CA PRO A 113 0.96 -1.69 8.31
C PRO A 113 1.64 -2.37 7.12
N MET A 114 1.54 -1.74 5.96
CA MET A 114 2.11 -2.22 4.71
C MET A 114 2.92 -1.12 4.03
N VAL A 115 4.13 -1.49 3.62
CA VAL A 115 5.09 -0.59 2.97
C VAL A 115 4.96 -0.67 1.45
N PRO A 116 4.58 0.42 0.75
CA PRO A 116 4.53 0.46 -0.71
C PRO A 116 5.90 0.79 -1.33
N VAL A 117 6.07 0.43 -2.57
CA VAL A 117 7.21 0.80 -3.45
C VAL A 117 8.56 0.71 -2.73
N CYS A 118 8.84 -0.47 -2.19
CA CYS A 118 10.12 -0.78 -1.55
C CYS A 118 11.02 -1.49 -2.55
N ARG A 119 12.04 -0.80 -3.07
CA ARG A 119 12.84 -1.27 -4.21
C ARG A 119 13.86 -2.33 -3.86
N THR A 120 14.39 -2.26 -2.64
CA THR A 120 15.42 -3.20 -2.18
C THR A 120 15.18 -3.66 -0.74
N PRO A 121 15.69 -4.84 -0.34
CA PRO A 121 15.65 -5.26 1.06
C PRO A 121 16.33 -4.28 2.02
N GLU A 122 17.35 -3.55 1.56
CA GLU A 122 18.07 -2.53 2.34
C GLU A 122 17.17 -1.32 2.65
N GLU A 123 16.39 -0.84 1.68
CA GLU A 123 15.33 0.14 1.94
C GLU A 123 14.35 -0.39 2.98
N GLY A 124 13.89 -1.62 2.80
CA GLY A 124 12.98 -2.29 3.73
C GLY A 124 13.50 -2.29 5.16
N LYS A 125 14.78 -2.61 5.37
CA LYS A 125 15.42 -2.58 6.69
C LYS A 125 15.39 -1.17 7.30
N LYS A 126 15.66 -0.12 6.52
CA LYS A 126 15.60 1.28 7.00
C LYS A 126 14.20 1.65 7.44
N VAL A 127 13.20 1.36 6.62
CA VAL A 127 11.79 1.67 6.95
C VAL A 127 11.31 0.88 8.16
N LEU A 128 11.62 -0.41 8.23
CA LEU A 128 11.28 -1.24 9.39
C LEU A 128 11.90 -0.72 10.69
N ALA A 129 13.12 -0.19 10.64
CA ALA A 129 13.77 0.43 11.80
C ALA A 129 12.99 1.67 12.28
N LEU A 130 12.49 2.50 11.37
CA LEU A 130 11.65 3.67 11.70
C LEU A 130 10.30 3.24 12.30
N ILE A 131 9.63 2.25 11.70
CA ILE A 131 8.35 1.70 12.19
C ILE A 131 8.54 1.15 13.61
N ARG A 132 9.60 0.38 13.87
CA ARG A 132 9.88 -0.17 15.21
C ARG A 132 10.19 0.93 16.24
N LYS A 133 10.91 1.98 15.81
CA LYS A 133 11.25 3.13 16.69
C LYS A 133 10.00 3.96 17.05
N SER A 134 8.96 3.95 16.22
CA SER A 134 7.74 4.73 16.45
C SER A 134 6.84 4.24 17.59
N GLY A 135 7.18 3.12 18.23
CA GLY A 135 6.41 2.58 19.34
C GLY A 135 5.28 1.63 18.95
N ILE A 136 5.16 1.25 17.68
CA ILE A 136 4.22 0.20 17.23
C ILE A 136 4.71 -1.14 17.80
N LYS A 137 3.93 -1.73 18.73
CA LYS A 137 4.31 -2.94 19.46
C LYS A 137 3.75 -4.21 18.82
N ASN A 138 4.52 -5.30 18.86
CA ASN A 138 4.07 -6.65 18.49
C ASN A 138 3.26 -6.69 17.19
N CYS A 139 3.79 -6.07 16.13
CA CYS A 139 3.09 -5.88 14.88
C CYS A 139 3.82 -6.59 13.74
N LYS A 140 3.07 -7.35 12.95
CA LYS A 140 3.51 -7.77 11.63
C LYS A 140 3.60 -6.54 10.73
N VAL A 141 4.53 -6.56 9.79
CA VAL A 141 4.63 -5.54 8.74
C VAL A 141 4.71 -6.23 7.40
N TYR A 142 3.82 -5.86 6.49
CA TYR A 142 3.84 -6.37 5.13
C TYR A 142 4.52 -5.39 4.18
N VAL A 143 4.94 -5.90 3.02
CA VAL A 143 5.47 -5.10 1.92
C VAL A 143 4.66 -5.36 0.65
N MET A 144 4.49 -4.35 -0.18
CA MET A 144 3.86 -4.54 -1.47
C MET A 144 4.82 -5.22 -2.45
N ALA A 145 4.29 -6.20 -3.18
CA ALA A 145 4.94 -6.82 -4.33
C ALA A 145 4.38 -6.16 -5.60
N GLU A 146 4.97 -5.05 -6.01
CA GLU A 146 4.43 -4.20 -7.08
C GLU A 146 5.48 -3.68 -8.06
N ILE A 147 6.73 -4.09 -7.87
CA ILE A 147 7.83 -3.84 -8.81
C ILE A 147 8.60 -5.14 -9.04
N PRO A 148 9.20 -5.35 -10.22
CA PRO A 148 9.89 -6.61 -10.55
C PRO A 148 10.93 -7.05 -9.53
N SER A 149 11.67 -6.11 -8.92
CA SER A 149 12.67 -6.43 -7.88
C SER A 149 12.07 -7.13 -6.66
N ASN A 150 10.82 -6.82 -6.28
CA ASN A 150 10.14 -7.49 -5.17
C ASN A 150 9.89 -8.97 -5.48
N ILE A 151 9.62 -9.30 -6.74
CA ILE A 151 9.34 -10.67 -7.16
C ILE A 151 10.64 -11.47 -7.25
N LEU A 152 11.66 -10.87 -7.88
CA LEU A 152 12.96 -11.52 -8.06
C LEU A 152 13.67 -11.77 -6.73
N LEU A 153 13.55 -10.85 -5.77
CA LEU A 153 14.14 -10.91 -4.44
C LEU A 153 13.14 -11.24 -3.33
N ALA A 154 11.99 -11.85 -3.68
CA ALA A 154 10.91 -12.13 -2.72
C ALA A 154 11.41 -12.90 -1.49
N ASP A 155 12.31 -13.86 -1.70
CA ASP A 155 12.93 -14.62 -0.62
C ASP A 155 13.69 -13.73 0.38
N GLU A 156 14.39 -12.73 -0.10
CA GLU A 156 15.16 -11.79 0.74
C GLU A 156 14.25 -10.79 1.46
N PHE A 157 13.23 -10.29 0.78
CA PHE A 157 12.21 -9.45 1.41
C PHE A 157 11.49 -10.20 2.54
N LEU A 158 11.16 -11.48 2.36
CA LEU A 158 10.48 -12.29 3.36
C LEU A 158 11.36 -12.71 4.56
N LYS A 159 12.66 -12.47 4.51
CA LYS A 159 13.54 -12.58 5.70
C LYS A 159 13.28 -11.43 6.69
N ILE A 160 12.79 -10.29 6.23
CA ILE A 160 12.62 -9.08 7.03
C ILE A 160 11.16 -8.65 7.19
N PHE A 161 10.29 -8.98 6.23
CA PHE A 161 8.84 -8.72 6.30
C PHE A 161 8.05 -9.99 6.64
N ASP A 162 6.84 -9.81 7.15
CA ASP A 162 5.95 -10.88 7.58
C ASP A 162 5.02 -11.38 6.49
N GLY A 163 4.99 -10.73 5.35
CA GLY A 163 4.17 -11.08 4.20
C GLY A 163 4.26 -10.06 3.08
N MET A 164 3.61 -10.40 1.98
CA MET A 164 3.55 -9.55 0.78
C MET A 164 2.10 -9.36 0.34
N SER A 165 1.79 -8.20 -0.22
CA SER A 165 0.54 -7.93 -0.93
C SER A 165 0.85 -7.49 -2.35
N ILE A 166 0.27 -8.16 -3.32
CA ILE A 166 0.53 -7.89 -4.74
C ILE A 166 -0.23 -6.64 -5.16
N GLY A 167 0.51 -5.59 -5.57
CA GLY A 167 -0.02 -4.39 -6.21
C GLY A 167 -0.03 -4.58 -7.72
N SER A 168 -1.02 -5.31 -8.25
CA SER A 168 -1.01 -5.77 -9.64
C SER A 168 -1.04 -4.64 -10.66
N ASN A 169 -1.60 -3.48 -10.32
CA ASN A 169 -1.63 -2.32 -11.23
C ASN A 169 -0.21 -1.79 -11.50
N ASP A 170 0.54 -1.47 -10.43
CA ASP A 170 1.91 -0.97 -10.55
C ASP A 170 2.84 -2.08 -11.07
N LEU A 171 2.65 -3.32 -10.63
CA LEU A 171 3.41 -4.46 -11.14
C LEU A 171 3.23 -4.62 -12.66
N THR A 172 2.00 -4.52 -13.16
CA THR A 172 1.71 -4.58 -14.61
C THR A 172 2.42 -3.48 -15.35
N GLN A 173 2.33 -2.24 -14.87
CA GLN A 173 3.01 -1.08 -15.46
C GLN A 173 4.51 -1.30 -15.56
N MET A 174 5.15 -1.76 -14.49
CA MET A 174 6.60 -1.95 -14.42
C MET A 174 7.09 -3.15 -15.26
N ILE A 175 6.32 -4.23 -15.31
CA ILE A 175 6.64 -5.40 -16.16
C ILE A 175 6.49 -5.08 -17.64
N MET A 176 5.43 -4.36 -18.00
CA MET A 176 5.15 -4.03 -19.39
C MET A 176 5.92 -2.79 -19.89
N GLY A 177 6.60 -2.05 -18.99
CA GLY A 177 7.36 -0.85 -19.33
C GLY A 177 6.48 0.26 -19.92
N LEU A 178 5.30 0.48 -19.38
CA LEU A 178 4.35 1.47 -19.86
C LEU A 178 3.79 2.34 -18.71
N ASP A 179 3.32 3.51 -19.04
CA ASP A 179 2.57 4.35 -18.11
C ASP A 179 1.07 4.04 -18.25
N ARG A 180 0.47 3.51 -17.19
CA ARG A 180 -0.97 3.16 -17.14
C ARG A 180 -1.89 4.39 -17.20
N ASP A 181 -1.38 5.56 -16.84
CA ASP A 181 -2.12 6.82 -16.86
C ASP A 181 -2.04 7.51 -18.24
N SER A 182 -1.23 6.98 -19.17
CA SER A 182 -1.12 7.49 -20.53
C SER A 182 -2.36 7.15 -21.36
N GLY A 183 -3.06 8.17 -21.84
CA GLY A 183 -4.23 7.99 -22.71
C GLY A 183 -3.93 7.27 -24.06
N ILE A 184 -2.64 7.12 -24.41
CA ILE A 184 -2.23 6.51 -25.69
C ILE A 184 -1.94 5.02 -25.49
N VAL A 185 -1.16 4.63 -24.47
CA VAL A 185 -0.67 3.25 -24.31
C VAL A 185 -1.36 2.48 -23.19
N SER A 186 -2.22 3.11 -22.39
CA SER A 186 -2.91 2.45 -21.26
C SER A 186 -3.74 1.24 -21.67
N HIS A 187 -4.23 1.20 -22.92
CA HIS A 187 -4.98 0.06 -23.46
C HIS A 187 -4.16 -1.24 -23.54
N ILE A 188 -2.82 -1.15 -23.49
CA ILE A 188 -1.91 -2.30 -23.43
C ILE A 188 -1.73 -2.80 -22.00
N ALA A 189 -1.98 -1.94 -21.00
CA ALA A 189 -1.88 -2.27 -19.58
C ALA A 189 -2.96 -3.29 -19.19
N ASN A 190 -2.61 -4.56 -19.22
CA ASN A 190 -3.54 -5.64 -18.95
C ASN A 190 -2.93 -6.62 -17.93
N GLU A 191 -3.49 -6.65 -16.73
CA GLU A 191 -3.07 -7.54 -15.65
C GLU A 191 -3.20 -9.03 -16.00
N LYS A 192 -4.02 -9.37 -17.01
CA LYS A 192 -4.13 -10.76 -17.53
C LYS A 192 -2.97 -11.14 -18.45
N ASN A 193 -2.05 -10.24 -18.75
CA ASN A 193 -0.87 -10.54 -19.57
C ASN A 193 -0.09 -11.71 -18.99
N LYS A 194 0.43 -12.58 -19.86
CA LYS A 194 1.16 -13.79 -19.47
C LYS A 194 2.39 -13.46 -18.61
N ALA A 195 3.14 -12.40 -18.93
CA ALA A 195 4.31 -11.98 -18.16
C ALA A 195 3.92 -11.59 -16.73
N VAL A 196 2.83 -10.83 -16.57
CA VAL A 196 2.31 -10.42 -15.26
C VAL A 196 1.88 -11.64 -14.44
N LYS A 197 1.10 -12.56 -15.05
CA LYS A 197 0.66 -13.80 -14.38
C LYS A 197 1.82 -14.68 -13.94
N ILE A 198 2.88 -14.79 -14.72
CA ILE A 198 4.10 -15.55 -14.35
C ILE A 198 4.70 -14.98 -13.08
N MET A 199 4.91 -13.65 -13.02
CA MET A 199 5.51 -13.02 -11.86
C MET A 199 4.61 -13.09 -10.62
N ILE A 200 3.29 -12.93 -10.79
CA ILE A 200 2.32 -13.12 -9.71
C ILE A 200 2.38 -14.55 -9.16
N ALA A 201 2.36 -15.55 -10.02
CA ALA A 201 2.44 -16.94 -9.58
C ALA A 201 3.77 -17.25 -8.87
N GLN A 202 4.86 -16.65 -9.32
CA GLN A 202 6.18 -16.79 -8.68
C GLN A 202 6.19 -16.26 -7.26
N VAL A 203 5.71 -15.04 -7.02
CA VAL A 203 5.69 -14.46 -5.67
C VAL A 203 4.75 -15.20 -4.73
N ILE A 204 3.59 -15.65 -5.22
CA ILE A 204 2.66 -16.49 -4.44
C ILE A 204 3.37 -17.76 -3.99
N LYS A 205 4.06 -18.44 -4.91
CA LYS A 205 4.81 -19.66 -4.60
C LYS A 205 5.87 -19.41 -3.52
N VAL A 206 6.71 -18.37 -3.67
CA VAL A 206 7.77 -18.06 -2.69
C VAL A 206 7.20 -17.76 -1.31
N CYS A 207 6.11 -16.99 -1.24
CA CYS A 207 5.43 -16.71 0.04
C CYS A 207 4.91 -17.99 0.71
N ASN A 208 4.27 -18.88 -0.06
CA ASN A 208 3.74 -20.13 0.46
C ASN A 208 4.86 -21.09 0.90
N ASP A 209 5.95 -21.21 0.14
CA ASP A 209 7.12 -22.02 0.51
C ASP A 209 7.73 -21.53 1.84
N ARG A 210 7.69 -20.21 2.07
CA ARG A 210 8.14 -19.55 3.30
C ARG A 210 7.10 -19.55 4.43
N LYS A 211 5.89 -20.03 4.19
CA LYS A 211 4.74 -19.95 5.13
C LYS A 211 4.48 -18.51 5.58
N LYS A 212 4.63 -17.56 4.67
CA LYS A 212 4.36 -16.14 4.87
C LYS A 212 3.08 -15.72 4.17
N TYR A 213 2.44 -14.68 4.68
CA TYR A 213 1.21 -14.14 4.08
C TYR A 213 1.43 -13.68 2.63
N VAL A 214 0.46 -13.97 1.77
CA VAL A 214 0.35 -13.41 0.43
C VAL A 214 -1.09 -13.05 0.09
N GLY A 215 -1.30 -11.79 -0.24
CA GLY A 215 -2.58 -11.26 -0.73
C GLY A 215 -2.40 -10.47 -2.02
N ILE A 216 -3.51 -9.97 -2.57
CA ILE A 216 -3.54 -9.05 -3.70
C ILE A 216 -4.48 -7.89 -3.40
N CYS A 217 -4.11 -6.69 -3.81
CA CYS A 217 -4.92 -5.47 -3.66
C CYS A 217 -5.08 -4.68 -4.97
N GLY A 218 -4.81 -5.30 -6.11
CA GLY A 218 -5.07 -4.70 -7.43
C GLY A 218 -6.52 -4.87 -7.89
N GLN A 219 -6.86 -4.23 -9.01
CA GLN A 219 -8.23 -4.14 -9.52
C GLN A 219 -8.68 -5.42 -10.25
N ALA A 220 -7.76 -6.16 -10.88
CA ALA A 220 -8.08 -7.28 -11.76
C ALA A 220 -9.02 -8.35 -11.17
N PRO A 221 -8.92 -8.75 -9.89
CA PRO A 221 -9.85 -9.75 -9.33
C PRO A 221 -11.30 -9.26 -9.24
N SER A 222 -11.51 -7.93 -9.10
CA SER A 222 -12.85 -7.34 -9.10
C SER A 222 -13.45 -7.29 -10.50
N ASP A 223 -12.64 -7.00 -11.51
CA ASP A 223 -13.08 -6.81 -12.89
C ASP A 223 -13.20 -8.14 -13.66
N TYR A 224 -12.32 -9.09 -13.35
CA TYR A 224 -12.19 -10.36 -14.10
C TYR A 224 -12.32 -11.58 -13.18
N PRO A 225 -13.48 -12.24 -13.14
CA PRO A 225 -13.69 -13.45 -12.32
C PRO A 225 -12.67 -14.57 -12.61
N GLU A 226 -12.24 -14.71 -13.86
CA GLU A 226 -11.22 -15.68 -14.25
C GLU A 226 -9.84 -15.38 -13.64
N PHE A 227 -9.56 -14.11 -13.34
CA PHE A 227 -8.33 -13.72 -12.66
C PHE A 227 -8.34 -14.16 -11.19
N ALA A 228 -9.49 -14.01 -10.51
CA ALA A 228 -9.66 -14.52 -9.15
C ALA A 228 -9.50 -16.06 -9.09
N LEU A 229 -9.99 -16.78 -10.10
CA LEU A 229 -9.79 -18.23 -10.22
C LEU A 229 -8.30 -18.59 -10.43
N PHE A 230 -7.59 -17.83 -11.26
CA PHE A 230 -6.15 -18.00 -11.43
C PHE A 230 -5.41 -17.82 -10.10
N LEU A 231 -5.70 -16.78 -9.34
CA LEU A 231 -5.10 -16.51 -8.04
C LEU A 231 -5.38 -17.63 -7.03
N LYS A 232 -6.63 -18.11 -6.98
CA LYS A 232 -7.01 -19.25 -6.13
C LYS A 232 -6.19 -20.50 -6.48
N LYS A 233 -6.07 -20.83 -7.78
CA LYS A 233 -5.25 -21.96 -8.25
C LYS A 233 -3.76 -21.80 -7.94
N ALA A 234 -3.25 -20.57 -7.96
CA ALA A 234 -1.88 -20.26 -7.59
C ALA A 234 -1.62 -20.36 -6.07
N GLY A 235 -2.68 -20.46 -5.24
CA GLY A 235 -2.58 -20.61 -3.80
C GLY A 235 -2.52 -19.29 -3.04
N ILE A 236 -3.16 -18.22 -3.56
CA ILE A 236 -3.25 -16.94 -2.84
C ILE A 236 -4.10 -17.10 -1.57
N GLN A 237 -3.73 -16.37 -0.51
CA GLN A 237 -4.42 -16.48 0.79
C GLN A 237 -5.52 -15.43 0.96
N ALA A 238 -5.37 -14.25 0.35
CA ALA A 238 -6.37 -13.18 0.43
C ALA A 238 -6.49 -12.41 -0.88
N ILE A 239 -7.72 -12.00 -1.20
CA ILE A 239 -8.04 -11.17 -2.37
C ILE A 239 -8.84 -9.98 -1.86
N SER A 240 -8.29 -8.77 -2.00
CA SER A 240 -9.04 -7.54 -1.79
C SER A 240 -9.93 -7.27 -3.00
N LEU A 241 -11.17 -6.91 -2.75
CA LEU A 241 -12.18 -6.69 -3.78
C LEU A 241 -12.89 -5.38 -3.54
N ASN A 242 -13.37 -4.76 -4.59
CA ASN A 242 -14.36 -3.68 -4.46
C ASN A 242 -15.64 -4.24 -3.83
N PRO A 243 -16.31 -3.50 -2.93
CA PRO A 243 -17.47 -3.99 -2.20
C PRO A 243 -18.57 -4.58 -3.08
N ASP A 244 -18.82 -3.99 -4.23
CA ASP A 244 -19.84 -4.42 -5.22
C ASP A 244 -19.49 -5.74 -5.93
N SER A 245 -18.21 -6.11 -5.99
CA SER A 245 -17.73 -7.34 -6.63
C SER A 245 -17.61 -8.54 -5.68
N VAL A 246 -17.67 -8.33 -4.36
CA VAL A 246 -17.42 -9.38 -3.34
C VAL A 246 -18.33 -10.58 -3.53
N ILE A 247 -19.65 -10.38 -3.56
CA ILE A 247 -20.64 -11.47 -3.66
C ILE A 247 -20.44 -12.26 -4.96
N LYS A 248 -20.29 -11.55 -6.08
CA LYS A 248 -20.10 -12.19 -7.41
C LYS A 248 -18.82 -13.03 -7.43
N THR A 249 -17.74 -12.52 -6.87
CA THR A 249 -16.45 -13.23 -6.83
C THR A 249 -16.52 -14.46 -5.94
N ILE A 250 -17.13 -14.37 -4.76
CA ILE A 250 -17.33 -15.53 -3.86
C ILE A 250 -18.14 -16.61 -4.56
N MET A 251 -19.25 -16.26 -5.23
CA MET A 251 -20.07 -17.23 -5.97
C MET A 251 -19.28 -17.89 -7.10
N THR A 252 -18.43 -17.15 -7.81
CA THR A 252 -17.59 -17.68 -8.89
C THR A 252 -16.55 -18.67 -8.35
N LEU A 253 -15.91 -18.32 -7.24
CA LEU A 253 -14.92 -19.18 -6.58
C LEU A 253 -15.55 -20.43 -5.96
N GLY A 254 -16.81 -20.35 -5.49
CA GLY A 254 -17.56 -21.46 -4.90
C GLY A 254 -18.05 -22.49 -5.95
N LYS A 255 -18.63 -22.03 -7.06
CA LYS A 255 -19.18 -22.91 -8.10
C LYS A 255 -18.16 -23.90 -8.68
N LYS A 256 -16.92 -23.50 -8.85
CA LYS A 256 -15.85 -24.39 -9.36
C LYS A 256 -15.18 -25.28 -8.30
N SER A 257 -15.56 -25.17 -7.03
CA SER A 257 -15.11 -26.12 -5.98
C SER A 257 -16.01 -27.37 -5.90
N VAL A 258 -17.15 -27.38 -6.59
CA VAL A 258 -18.11 -28.49 -6.61
C VAL A 258 -17.91 -29.40 -7.83
N GLU A 259 -17.11 -28.95 -8.82
CA GLU A 259 -16.84 -29.68 -10.07
C GLU A 259 -15.48 -30.39 -10.09
N THR A 260 -14.76 -30.42 -8.97
CA THR A 260 -13.47 -31.12 -8.78
C THR A 260 -13.59 -32.11 -7.63
#